data_c293e6ca54f8ad6f530a1992205f0ddd
#
_entry.id   c293e6ca54f8ad6f530a1992205f0ddd
#
_cell.length_a   1.000
_cell.length_b   1.000
_cell.length_c   1.000
_cell.angle_alpha   90.00
_cell.angle_beta   90.00
_cell.angle_gamma   90.00
#
_symmetry.space_group_name_H-M   'P 1'
#
loop_
_entity.id
_entity.type
_entity.pdbx_description
1 polymer ?
#
loop_
_entity_poly.entity_id
_entity_poly.type
_entity_poly.pdbx_seq_one_letter_code
_entity_poly.pdbx_strand_id
1 'polypeptide(L)'
;MASDKVKTFTDSNFDSETSKGLVLVDFWAEWCGPCRRLAPTVDALASDYEGRATVAKMNVDENPDVPSRFAIRGIPTLLLFKDGQLAETIVGLQPKEAIAATLERHL
;
A
#
# COMPACT_ATOMS: atom_id res chain seq x y z
N MET A 1 1.60 15.52 5.32
CA MET A 1 0.14 15.51 5.20
C MET A 1 -0.30 14.47 4.18
N ALA A 2 -1.30 13.69 4.50
CA ALA A 2 -1.73 12.63 3.59
C ALA A 2 -2.47 13.23 2.40
N SER A 3 -2.22 12.68 1.20
CA SER A 3 -2.94 13.04 -0.01
C SER A 3 -4.35 12.46 0.04
N ASP A 4 -5.34 13.19 -0.45
CA ASP A 4 -6.70 12.68 -0.56
C ASP A 4 -6.82 11.63 -1.67
N LYS A 5 -5.77 11.44 -2.47
CA LYS A 5 -5.72 10.39 -3.50
C LYS A 5 -5.29 9.04 -2.93
N VAL A 6 -4.72 9.02 -1.73
CA VAL A 6 -4.39 7.77 -1.03
C VAL A 6 -5.65 7.31 -0.31
N LYS A 7 -6.15 6.13 -0.67
CA LYS A 7 -7.35 5.59 -0.04
C LYS A 7 -7.01 4.98 1.31
N THR A 8 -7.99 4.93 2.20
CA THR A 8 -7.84 4.29 3.50
C THR A 8 -8.59 2.96 3.48
N PHE A 9 -7.85 1.87 3.65
CA PHE A 9 -8.45 0.54 3.71
C PHE A 9 -8.60 0.09 5.16
N THR A 10 -9.60 -0.75 5.39
CA THR A 10 -9.90 -1.35 6.69
C THR A 10 -10.05 -2.85 6.51
N ASP A 11 -10.06 -3.58 7.62
CA ASP A 11 -10.31 -5.02 7.59
C ASP A 11 -11.64 -5.34 6.89
N SER A 12 -12.64 -4.45 7.02
CA SER A 12 -13.96 -4.71 6.46
C SER A 12 -14.07 -4.42 4.97
N ASN A 13 -13.26 -3.50 4.41
CA ASN A 13 -13.38 -3.14 2.99
C ASN A 13 -12.23 -3.68 2.12
N PHE A 14 -11.24 -4.32 2.73
CA PHE A 14 -10.02 -4.72 2.02
C PHE A 14 -10.30 -5.61 0.81
N ASP A 15 -11.09 -6.66 1.01
CA ASP A 15 -11.31 -7.63 -0.06
C ASP A 15 -12.03 -7.03 -1.27
N SER A 16 -13.05 -6.20 -1.01
CA SER A 16 -13.77 -5.56 -2.12
C SER A 16 -12.91 -4.53 -2.82
N GLU A 17 -12.09 -3.77 -2.07
CA GLU A 17 -11.27 -2.69 -2.62
C GLU A 17 -10.07 -3.20 -3.41
N THR A 18 -9.58 -4.41 -3.11
CA THR A 18 -8.44 -4.98 -3.85
C THR A 18 -8.86 -5.90 -4.99
N SER A 19 -10.16 -6.14 -5.19
CA SER A 19 -10.66 -7.18 -6.07
C SER A 19 -10.40 -6.93 -7.55
N LYS A 20 -10.22 -5.68 -7.97
CA LYS A 20 -10.08 -5.32 -9.38
C LYS A 20 -8.95 -4.34 -9.59
N GLY A 21 -8.24 -4.51 -10.71
CA GLY A 21 -7.20 -3.60 -11.13
C GLY A 21 -5.92 -3.75 -10.32
N LEU A 22 -5.07 -2.76 -10.45
CA LEU A 22 -3.78 -2.74 -9.77
C LEU A 22 -3.93 -1.90 -8.49
N VAL A 23 -3.64 -2.50 -7.34
CA VAL A 23 -3.85 -1.87 -6.03
C VAL A 23 -2.59 -2.05 -5.18
N LEU A 24 -1.99 -0.94 -4.78
CA LEU A 24 -0.82 -0.92 -3.88
C LEU A 24 -1.31 -0.54 -2.49
N VAL A 25 -1.00 -1.36 -1.48
CA VAL A 25 -1.43 -1.11 -0.10
C VAL A 25 -0.21 -0.95 0.80
N ASP A 26 -0.12 0.20 1.47
CA ASP A 26 0.93 0.53 2.43
C ASP A 26 0.46 0.19 3.84
N PHE A 27 1.06 -0.84 4.44
CA PHE A 27 0.80 -1.22 5.84
C PHE A 27 1.70 -0.40 6.75
N TRP A 28 1.11 0.37 7.65
CA TRP A 28 1.82 1.37 8.44
C TRP A 28 1.24 1.50 9.85
N ALA A 29 1.95 2.24 10.71
CA ALA A 29 1.45 2.60 12.04
C ALA A 29 1.97 3.99 12.41
N GLU A 30 1.26 4.67 13.30
CA GLU A 30 1.60 6.03 13.75
C GLU A 30 2.98 6.10 14.39
N TRP A 31 3.35 5.08 15.16
CA TRP A 31 4.62 5.04 15.90
C TRP A 31 5.82 4.69 15.01
N CYS A 32 5.59 4.35 13.78
CA CYS A 32 6.63 3.84 12.88
C CYS A 32 7.32 4.99 12.15
N GLY A 33 8.56 5.28 12.52
CA GLY A 33 9.35 6.34 11.88
C GLY A 33 9.56 6.13 10.39
N PRO A 34 10.03 4.94 9.96
CA PRO A 34 10.18 4.68 8.52
C PRO A 34 8.86 4.80 7.74
N CYS A 35 7.74 4.42 8.35
CA CYS A 35 6.43 4.59 7.71
C CYS A 35 6.13 6.07 7.44
N ARG A 36 6.45 6.93 8.40
CA ARG A 36 6.23 8.37 8.23
C ARG A 36 7.15 8.95 7.15
N ARG A 37 8.37 8.44 7.04
CA ARG A 37 9.29 8.87 5.98
C ARG A 37 8.83 8.39 4.60
N LEU A 38 8.13 7.26 4.54
CA LEU A 38 7.59 6.73 3.29
C LEU A 38 6.33 7.47 2.84
N ALA A 39 5.61 8.12 3.75
CA ALA A 39 4.31 8.73 3.45
C ALA A 39 4.34 9.70 2.27
N PRO A 40 5.33 10.61 2.14
CA PRO A 40 5.38 11.49 0.96
C PRO A 40 5.54 10.71 -0.34
N THR A 41 6.29 9.61 -0.33
CA THR A 41 6.45 8.75 -1.50
C THR A 41 5.12 8.10 -1.88
N VAL A 42 4.38 7.61 -0.89
CA VAL A 42 3.06 7.00 -1.13
C VAL A 42 2.10 8.05 -1.71
N ASP A 43 2.10 9.25 -1.16
CA ASP A 43 1.29 10.35 -1.68
C ASP A 43 1.63 10.65 -3.14
N ALA A 44 2.92 10.73 -3.47
CA ALA A 44 3.38 11.02 -4.83
C ALA A 44 2.96 9.90 -5.80
N LEU A 45 3.09 8.64 -5.38
CA LEU A 45 2.68 7.51 -6.20
C LEU A 45 1.18 7.53 -6.47
N ALA A 46 0.37 7.89 -5.48
CA ALA A 46 -1.08 8.00 -5.65
C ALA A 46 -1.42 9.03 -6.74
N SER A 47 -0.72 10.15 -6.76
CA SER A 47 -0.93 11.18 -7.78
C SER A 47 -0.42 10.73 -9.15
N ASP A 48 0.79 10.15 -9.20
CA ASP A 48 1.43 9.76 -10.45
C ASP A 48 0.66 8.66 -11.17
N TYR A 49 0.02 7.77 -10.43
CA TYR A 49 -0.66 6.60 -10.99
C TYR A 49 -2.18 6.70 -10.96
N GLU A 50 -2.70 7.89 -10.66
CA GLU A 50 -4.14 8.12 -10.67
C GLU A 50 -4.75 7.70 -12.00
N GLY A 51 -5.81 6.89 -11.94
CA GLY A 51 -6.47 6.34 -13.14
C GLY A 51 -5.83 5.06 -13.68
N ARG A 52 -4.63 4.71 -13.21
CA ARG A 52 -3.93 3.49 -13.66
C ARG A 52 -3.75 2.47 -12.54
N ALA A 53 -3.62 2.96 -11.32
CA ALA A 53 -3.50 2.11 -10.13
C ALA A 53 -4.13 2.81 -8.95
N THR A 54 -4.64 2.03 -8.01
CA THR A 54 -5.12 2.55 -6.73
C THR A 54 -3.99 2.44 -5.72
N VAL A 55 -3.75 3.51 -4.97
CA VAL A 55 -2.78 3.52 -3.87
C VAL A 55 -3.55 3.73 -2.58
N ALA A 56 -3.32 2.86 -1.62
CA ALA A 56 -4.05 2.88 -0.35
C ALA A 56 -3.09 2.69 0.82
N LYS A 57 -3.57 3.02 2.00
CA LYS A 57 -2.86 2.77 3.25
C LYS A 57 -3.77 2.04 4.23
N MET A 58 -3.16 1.25 5.10
CA MET A 58 -3.87 0.47 6.08
C MET A 58 -3.10 0.49 7.39
N ASN A 59 -3.73 1.05 8.43
CA ASN A 59 -3.12 1.13 9.76
C ASN A 59 -3.22 -0.23 10.45
N VAL A 60 -2.07 -0.84 10.77
CA VAL A 60 -2.04 -2.20 11.32
C VAL A 60 -2.54 -2.27 12.75
N ASP A 61 -2.48 -1.16 13.49
CA ASP A 61 -2.98 -1.15 14.88
C ASP A 61 -4.50 -1.14 14.92
N GLU A 62 -5.12 -0.47 13.95
CA GLU A 62 -6.58 -0.38 13.86
C GLU A 62 -7.20 -1.54 13.10
N ASN A 63 -6.41 -2.26 12.32
CA ASN A 63 -6.88 -3.31 11.42
C ASN A 63 -5.95 -4.52 11.52
N PRO A 64 -6.08 -5.34 12.55
CA PRO A 64 -5.15 -6.45 12.78
C PRO A 64 -5.38 -7.67 11.91
N ASP A 65 -6.56 -7.85 11.34
CA ASP A 65 -6.93 -9.10 10.66
C ASP A 65 -6.18 -9.27 9.33
N VAL A 66 -6.18 -8.26 8.47
CA VAL A 66 -5.54 -8.36 7.16
C VAL A 66 -4.02 -8.50 7.29
N PRO A 67 -3.33 -7.68 8.12
CA PRO A 67 -1.89 -7.90 8.30
C PRO A 67 -1.54 -9.31 8.77
N SER A 68 -2.34 -9.87 9.67
CA SER A 68 -2.15 -11.24 10.14
C SER A 68 -2.33 -12.24 9.00
N ARG A 69 -3.34 -12.05 8.16
CA ARG A 69 -3.64 -12.92 7.03
C ARG A 69 -2.48 -13.00 6.05
N PHE A 70 -1.77 -11.89 5.84
CA PHE A 70 -0.63 -11.84 4.92
C PHE A 70 0.71 -11.98 5.63
N ALA A 71 0.70 -12.33 6.92
CA ALA A 71 1.91 -12.53 7.73
C ALA A 71 2.85 -11.32 7.70
N ILE A 72 2.27 -10.13 7.78
CA ILE A 72 3.04 -8.87 7.85
C ILE A 72 3.75 -8.84 9.20
N ARG A 73 5.09 -8.85 9.19
CA ARG A 73 5.89 -8.89 10.41
C ARG A 73 6.59 -7.58 10.69
N GLY A 74 6.92 -6.84 9.65
CA GLY A 74 7.60 -5.56 9.77
C GLY A 74 6.87 -4.51 8.95
N ILE A 75 6.99 -3.26 9.35
CA ILE A 75 6.39 -2.14 8.63
C ILE A 75 7.44 -1.06 8.43
N PRO A 76 7.37 -0.30 7.31
CA PRO A 76 6.33 -0.40 6.30
C PRO A 76 6.48 -1.66 5.44
N THR A 77 5.37 -2.21 5.01
CA THR A 77 5.31 -3.26 3.99
C THR A 77 4.29 -2.83 2.96
N LEU A 78 4.65 -2.92 1.69
CA LEU A 78 3.74 -2.63 0.60
C LEU A 78 3.37 -3.94 -0.08
N LEU A 79 2.08 -4.17 -0.23
CA LEU A 79 1.58 -5.32 -1.00
C LEU A 79 0.93 -4.79 -2.27
N LEU A 80 1.27 -5.42 -3.40
CA LEU A 80 0.70 -5.07 -4.69
C LEU A 80 -0.22 -6.18 -5.14
N PHE A 81 -1.48 -5.84 -5.39
CA PHE A 81 -2.51 -6.77 -5.86
C PHE A 81 -2.88 -6.46 -7.30
N LYS A 82 -3.08 -7.50 -8.08
CA LYS A 82 -3.62 -7.36 -9.43
C LYS A 82 -4.85 -8.26 -9.56
N ASP A 83 -6.00 -7.63 -9.76
CA ASP A 83 -7.30 -8.33 -9.88
C ASP A 83 -7.52 -9.30 -8.72
N GLY A 84 -7.23 -8.85 -7.51
CA GLY A 84 -7.44 -9.61 -6.29
C GLY A 84 -6.32 -10.55 -5.90
N GLN A 85 -5.29 -10.71 -6.75
CA GLN A 85 -4.18 -11.63 -6.49
C GLN A 85 -2.95 -10.86 -6.03
N LEU A 86 -2.29 -11.35 -4.98
CA LEU A 86 -1.03 -10.77 -4.52
C LEU A 86 0.05 -10.98 -5.57
N ALA A 87 0.58 -9.88 -6.10
CA ALA A 87 1.58 -9.91 -7.16
C ALA A 87 3.00 -9.64 -6.65
N GLU A 88 3.15 -8.68 -5.72
CA GLU A 88 4.47 -8.26 -5.22
C GLU A 88 4.40 -7.92 -3.75
N THR A 89 5.51 -8.13 -3.04
CA THR A 89 5.70 -7.71 -1.65
C THR A 89 6.97 -6.86 -1.58
N ILE A 90 6.85 -5.66 -1.03
CA ILE A 90 7.98 -4.75 -0.83
C ILE A 90 8.10 -4.48 0.66
N VAL A 91 9.22 -4.86 1.26
CA VAL A 91 9.43 -4.70 2.70
C VAL A 91 10.42 -3.56 2.95
N GLY A 92 10.04 -2.67 3.87
CA GLY A 92 10.90 -1.61 4.34
C GLY A 92 10.80 -0.33 3.52
N LEU A 93 11.61 0.64 3.92
CA LEU A 93 11.64 1.95 3.27
C LEU A 93 12.42 1.84 1.96
N GLN A 94 11.73 2.14 0.86
CA GLN A 94 12.30 2.05 -0.48
C GLN A 94 12.15 3.38 -1.20
N PRO A 95 13.06 3.71 -2.13
CA PRO A 95 12.90 4.93 -2.92
C PRO A 95 11.72 4.81 -3.87
N LYS A 96 11.12 5.95 -4.19
CA LYS A 96 9.96 6.03 -5.07
C LYS A 96 10.19 5.29 -6.40
N GLU A 97 11.39 5.44 -6.98
CA GLU A 97 11.74 4.83 -8.27
C GLU A 97 11.65 3.31 -8.22
N ALA A 98 12.06 2.70 -7.10
CA ALA A 98 12.01 1.25 -6.95
C ALA A 98 10.56 0.76 -6.87
N ILE A 99 9.72 1.49 -6.14
CA ILE A 99 8.29 1.13 -6.03
C ILE A 99 7.60 1.34 -7.37
N ALA A 100 7.89 2.45 -8.04
CA ALA A 100 7.32 2.74 -9.36
C ALA A 100 7.70 1.67 -10.38
N ALA A 101 8.95 1.20 -10.37
CA ALA A 101 9.39 0.14 -11.27
C ALA A 101 8.58 -1.15 -11.04
N THR A 102 8.27 -1.46 -9.79
CA THR A 102 7.43 -2.61 -9.46
C THR A 102 6.02 -2.45 -10.02
N LEU A 103 5.42 -1.26 -9.86
CA LEU A 103 4.11 -0.97 -10.43
C LEU A 103 4.11 -1.11 -11.95
N GLU A 104 5.14 -0.57 -12.61
CA GLU A 104 5.22 -0.58 -14.07
C GLU A 104 5.24 -2.00 -14.65
N ARG A 105 5.80 -2.96 -13.91
CA ARG A 105 5.82 -4.36 -14.38
C ARG A 105 4.44 -4.97 -14.48
N HIS A 106 3.43 -4.38 -13.85
CA HIS A 106 2.09 -4.94 -13.77
C HIS A 106 1.03 -4.06 -14.44
N LEU A 107 1.43 -2.97 -15.04
CA LEU A 107 0.50 -2.11 -15.77
C LEU A 107 0.15 -2.66 -17.15
#